data_74d9ac407fad601ccb28353fbf0333be
#
_entry.id   74d9ac407fad601ccb28353fbf0333be
#
_cell.length_a   1.000
_cell.length_b   1.000
_cell.length_c   1.000
_cell.angle_alpha   90.00
_cell.angle_beta   90.00
_cell.angle_gamma   90.00
#
_symmetry.space_group_name_H-M   'P 1'
#
loop_
_entity.id
_entity.type
_entity.pdbx_description
1 polymer ?
#
loop_
_entity_poly.entity_id
_entity_poly.type
_entity_poly.pdbx_seq_one_letter_code
_entity_poly.pdbx_strand_id
1 'polypeptide(L)'
;MAEGSKRDDRALFVISVAAELAGVHPQTLRIYERKGLVRPKRTSANSRRYSERDIERLREIQELTGMGVNLAGVRRVMELQEKIDRLEARAAQLEAELAAQARRHRQELDTLRRSLRRDLVPYSAALVLYEPPDQ
;
A
#
# COMPACT_ATOMS: atom_id res chain seq x y z
N MET A 1 -0.26 6.78 11.24
CA MET A 1 -0.45 6.71 9.78
C MET A 1 -1.72 6.00 9.33
N ALA A 2 -2.31 5.12 10.14
CA ALA A 2 -3.61 4.51 9.85
C ALA A 2 -4.82 5.47 9.97
N GLU A 3 -4.69 6.58 10.68
CA GLU A 3 -5.76 7.57 10.83
C GLU A 3 -5.92 8.51 9.63
N GLY A 4 -4.88 8.76 8.85
CA GLY A 4 -4.95 9.58 7.64
C GLY A 4 -5.79 8.92 6.54
N SER A 5 -5.65 7.62 6.36
CA SER A 5 -6.37 6.86 5.33
C SER A 5 -7.88 6.78 5.58
N LYS A 6 -8.30 6.78 6.85
CA LYS A 6 -9.73 6.73 7.21
C LYS A 6 -10.44 8.08 7.06
N ARG A 7 -9.70 9.19 7.15
CA ARG A 7 -10.27 10.53 6.95
C ARG A 7 -10.50 10.84 5.48
N ASP A 8 -9.60 10.39 4.62
CA ASP A 8 -9.67 10.59 3.17
C ASP A 8 -10.84 9.86 2.53
N ASP A 9 -11.29 8.76 3.14
CA ASP A 9 -12.43 7.97 2.65
C ASP A 9 -13.79 8.42 3.19
N ARG A 10 -13.84 9.42 4.09
CA ARG A 10 -15.11 9.96 4.58
C ARG A 10 -15.83 10.75 3.49
N ALA A 11 -17.04 10.33 3.16
CA ALA A 11 -17.91 11.00 2.22
C ALA A 11 -18.58 12.23 2.90
N LEU A 12 -17.88 13.37 2.91
CA LEU A 12 -18.25 14.58 3.64
C LEU A 12 -18.94 15.63 2.78
N PHE A 13 -18.71 15.66 1.47
CA PHE A 13 -19.08 16.77 0.59
C PHE A 13 -20.28 16.44 -0.27
N VAL A 14 -21.27 17.35 -0.28
CA VAL A 14 -22.35 17.31 -1.27
C VAL A 14 -21.82 17.68 -2.66
N ILE A 15 -22.58 17.32 -3.71
CA ILE A 15 -22.14 17.51 -5.10
C ILE A 15 -21.76 18.95 -5.43
N SER A 16 -22.49 19.94 -4.93
CA SER A 16 -22.21 21.36 -5.18
C SER A 16 -20.84 21.79 -4.60
N VAL A 17 -20.54 21.35 -3.39
CA VAL A 17 -19.27 21.63 -2.72
C VAL A 17 -18.15 20.86 -3.39
N ALA A 18 -18.34 19.59 -3.71
CA ALA A 18 -17.35 18.77 -4.40
C ALA A 18 -16.99 19.36 -5.77
N ALA A 19 -17.99 19.82 -6.52
CA ALA A 19 -17.80 20.47 -7.82
C ALA A 19 -16.96 21.75 -7.70
N GLU A 20 -17.27 22.57 -6.70
CA GLU A 20 -16.53 23.80 -6.43
C GLU A 20 -15.06 23.51 -6.05
N LEU A 21 -14.82 22.55 -5.16
CA LEU A 21 -13.47 22.15 -4.73
C LEU A 21 -12.65 21.54 -5.87
N ALA A 22 -13.29 20.80 -6.78
CA ALA A 22 -12.63 20.20 -7.93
C ALA A 22 -12.53 21.16 -9.13
N GLY A 23 -13.19 22.30 -9.08
CA GLY A 23 -13.19 23.30 -10.17
C GLY A 23 -14.00 22.86 -11.40
N VAL A 24 -15.08 22.12 -11.21
CA VAL A 24 -15.95 21.61 -12.27
C VAL A 24 -17.41 21.94 -12.01
N HIS A 25 -18.24 21.85 -13.05
CA HIS A 25 -19.68 22.01 -12.91
C HIS A 25 -20.30 20.74 -12.30
N PRO A 26 -21.35 20.85 -11.44
CA PRO A 26 -22.03 19.67 -10.87
C PRO A 26 -22.52 18.68 -11.92
N GLN A 27 -22.96 19.16 -13.07
CA GLN A 27 -23.39 18.30 -14.19
C GLN A 27 -22.20 17.45 -14.73
N THR A 28 -21.01 17.99 -14.74
CA THR A 28 -19.79 17.27 -15.12
C THR A 28 -19.56 16.09 -14.16
N LEU A 29 -19.76 16.29 -12.85
CA LEU A 29 -19.65 15.21 -11.87
C LEU A 29 -20.66 14.09 -12.12
N ARG A 30 -21.89 14.44 -12.50
CA ARG A 30 -22.91 13.44 -12.84
C ARG A 30 -22.54 12.64 -14.08
N ILE A 31 -21.92 13.29 -15.07
CA ILE A 31 -21.40 12.63 -16.28
C ILE A 31 -20.27 11.67 -15.91
N TYR A 32 -19.33 12.09 -15.07
CA TYR A 32 -18.22 11.25 -14.63
C TYR A 32 -18.71 10.04 -13.83
N GLU A 33 -19.72 10.21 -12.97
CA GLU A 33 -20.34 9.10 -12.25
C GLU A 33 -20.98 8.09 -13.21
N ARG A 34 -21.73 8.56 -14.19
CA ARG A 34 -22.35 7.69 -15.22
C ARG A 34 -21.31 6.92 -16.03
N LYS A 35 -20.15 7.51 -16.28
CA LYS A 35 -19.05 6.86 -17.01
C LYS A 35 -18.16 5.99 -16.10
N GLY A 36 -18.46 5.91 -14.82
CA GLY A 36 -17.72 5.10 -13.87
C GLY A 36 -16.37 5.65 -13.46
N LEU A 37 -16.10 6.94 -13.71
CA LEU A 37 -14.86 7.60 -13.33
C LEU A 37 -14.81 7.93 -11.85
N VAL A 38 -15.92 8.23 -11.24
CA VAL A 38 -16.07 8.45 -9.80
C VAL A 38 -17.28 7.69 -9.29
N ARG A 39 -17.21 7.27 -8.02
CA ARG A 39 -18.26 6.51 -7.34
C ARG A 39 -18.56 7.14 -5.99
N PRO A 40 -19.41 8.19 -5.94
CA PRO A 40 -19.77 8.81 -4.68
C PRO A 40 -20.58 7.84 -3.82
N LYS A 41 -20.45 7.95 -2.52
CA LYS A 41 -21.33 7.26 -1.59
C LYS A 41 -22.69 7.94 -1.56
N ARG A 42 -23.74 7.17 -1.30
CA ARG A 42 -25.10 7.67 -1.16
C ARG A 42 -25.51 7.66 0.30
N THR A 43 -26.19 8.73 0.72
CA THR A 43 -26.84 8.76 2.04
C THR A 43 -28.12 7.95 2.04
N SER A 44 -28.73 7.74 3.22
CA SER A 44 -30.05 7.11 3.34
C SER A 44 -31.14 7.83 2.53
N ALA A 45 -31.00 9.14 2.32
CA ALA A 45 -31.87 9.95 1.46
C ALA A 45 -31.49 9.89 -0.03
N ASN A 46 -30.62 8.97 -0.44
CA ASN A 46 -30.12 8.79 -1.81
C ASN A 46 -29.39 10.03 -2.37
N SER A 47 -28.80 10.83 -1.51
CA SER A 47 -27.99 12.00 -1.87
C SER A 47 -26.51 11.60 -2.05
N ARG A 48 -25.85 12.14 -3.07
CA ARG A 48 -24.43 11.91 -3.33
C ARG A 48 -23.57 12.56 -2.28
N ARG A 49 -22.53 11.84 -1.84
CA ARG A 49 -21.48 12.35 -0.94
C ARG A 49 -20.10 11.96 -1.47
N TYR A 50 -19.23 12.94 -1.53
CA TYR A 50 -17.86 12.79 -2.04
C TYR A 50 -16.86 12.86 -0.90
N SER A 51 -15.85 12.00 -0.95
CA SER A 51 -14.71 12.03 -0.03
C SER A 51 -13.63 12.99 -0.52
N GLU A 52 -12.67 13.30 0.33
CA GLU A 52 -11.46 14.05 -0.09
C GLU A 52 -10.71 13.30 -1.20
N ARG A 53 -10.65 11.98 -1.10
CA ARG A 53 -10.04 11.12 -2.13
C ARG A 53 -10.78 11.24 -3.47
N ASP A 54 -12.10 11.30 -3.44
CA ASP A 54 -12.91 11.56 -4.64
C ASP A 54 -12.59 12.92 -5.25
N ILE A 55 -12.38 13.95 -4.44
CA ILE A 55 -12.00 15.28 -4.90
C ILE A 55 -10.62 15.25 -5.58
N GLU A 56 -9.65 14.58 -4.99
CA GLU A 56 -8.32 14.40 -5.61
C GLU A 56 -8.41 13.66 -6.94
N ARG A 57 -9.21 12.61 -7.00
CA ARG A 57 -9.48 11.86 -8.23
C ARG A 57 -10.09 12.76 -9.32
N LEU A 58 -11.02 13.61 -8.95
CA LEU A 58 -11.63 14.58 -9.87
C LEU A 58 -10.60 15.57 -10.40
N ARG A 59 -9.67 16.03 -9.56
CA ARG A 59 -8.58 16.92 -9.98
C ARG A 59 -7.65 16.22 -10.99
N GLU A 60 -7.31 14.96 -10.75
CA GLU A 60 -6.51 14.15 -11.68
C GLU A 60 -7.23 14.00 -13.04
N ILE A 61 -8.53 13.73 -13.02
CA ILE A 61 -9.35 13.66 -14.23
C ILE A 61 -9.30 14.99 -15.00
N GLN A 62 -9.44 16.11 -14.30
CA GLN A 62 -9.36 17.45 -14.89
C GLN A 62 -8.00 17.73 -15.51
N GLU A 63 -6.94 17.33 -14.83
CA GLU A 63 -5.57 17.48 -15.34
C GLU A 63 -5.38 16.69 -16.64
N LEU A 64 -5.81 15.42 -16.68
CA LEU A 64 -5.71 14.58 -17.87
C LEU A 64 -6.56 15.12 -19.03
N THR A 65 -7.78 15.56 -18.76
CA THR A 65 -8.63 16.17 -19.80
C THR A 65 -8.07 17.49 -20.32
N GLY A 66 -7.45 18.29 -19.44
CA GLY A 66 -6.72 19.51 -19.82
C GLY A 66 -5.52 19.24 -20.70
N MET A 67 -4.90 18.07 -20.60
CA MET A 67 -3.81 17.60 -21.47
C MET A 67 -4.31 17.05 -22.81
N GLY A 68 -5.59 17.04 -23.05
CA GLY A 68 -6.20 16.54 -24.29
C GLY A 68 -6.56 15.06 -24.29
N VAL A 69 -6.49 14.39 -23.16
CA VAL A 69 -6.91 12.99 -23.04
C VAL A 69 -8.43 12.92 -23.00
N ASN A 70 -9.04 12.09 -23.86
CA ASN A 70 -10.51 11.90 -23.84
C ASN A 70 -10.94 11.05 -22.64
N LEU A 71 -12.26 11.01 -22.35
CA LEU A 71 -12.76 10.31 -21.17
C LEU A 71 -12.49 8.82 -21.17
N ALA A 72 -12.47 8.17 -22.33
CA ALA A 72 -12.10 6.76 -22.45
C ALA A 72 -10.62 6.54 -22.06
N GLY A 73 -9.75 7.42 -22.51
CA GLY A 73 -8.32 7.41 -22.13
C GLY A 73 -8.11 7.71 -20.65
N VAL A 74 -8.83 8.69 -20.10
CA VAL A 74 -8.81 9.00 -18.66
C VAL A 74 -9.20 7.77 -17.85
N ARG A 75 -10.28 7.10 -18.23
CA ARG A 75 -10.73 5.88 -17.57
C ARG A 75 -9.64 4.80 -17.56
N ARG A 76 -8.98 4.61 -18.70
CA ARG A 76 -7.88 3.64 -18.81
C ARG A 76 -6.69 4.01 -17.94
N VAL A 77 -6.32 5.28 -17.90
CA VAL A 77 -5.24 5.78 -17.03
C VAL A 77 -5.58 5.54 -15.56
N MET A 78 -6.82 5.83 -15.14
CA MET A 78 -7.27 5.62 -13.77
C MET A 78 -7.26 4.13 -13.38
N GLU A 79 -7.69 3.25 -14.28
CA GLU A 79 -7.64 1.80 -14.06
C GLU A 79 -6.19 1.31 -13.89
N LEU A 80 -5.28 1.81 -14.72
CA LEU A 80 -3.86 1.47 -14.63
C LEU A 80 -3.23 2.02 -13.34
N GLN A 81 -3.60 3.21 -12.92
CA GLN A 81 -3.12 3.80 -11.67
C GLN A 81 -3.57 2.96 -10.46
N GLU A 82 -4.82 2.54 -10.42
CA GLU A 82 -5.33 1.64 -9.37
C GLU A 82 -4.57 0.32 -9.35
N LYS A 83 -4.25 -0.22 -10.52
CA LYS A 83 -3.47 -1.45 -10.63
C LYS A 83 -2.04 -1.26 -10.12
N ILE A 84 -1.40 -0.13 -10.45
CA ILE A 84 -0.07 0.23 -9.96
C ILE A 84 -0.10 0.32 -8.44
N ASP A 85 -1.07 1.02 -7.87
CA ASP A 85 -1.21 1.19 -6.42
C ASP A 85 -1.35 -0.16 -5.70
N ARG A 86 -2.16 -1.07 -6.25
CA ARG A 86 -2.30 -2.44 -5.73
C ARG A 86 -0.99 -3.24 -5.81
N LEU A 87 -0.29 -3.14 -6.93
CA LEU A 87 0.97 -3.85 -7.14
C LEU A 87 2.07 -3.31 -6.23
N GLU A 88 2.16 -2.00 -6.04
CA GLU A 88 3.09 -1.37 -5.10
C GLU A 88 2.81 -1.78 -3.66
N ALA A 89 1.54 -1.80 -3.25
CA ALA A 89 1.14 -2.28 -1.92
C ALA A 89 1.50 -3.76 -1.73
N ARG A 90 1.29 -4.59 -2.75
CA ARG A 90 1.66 -6.01 -2.71
C ARG A 90 3.17 -6.21 -2.65
N ALA A 91 3.92 -5.44 -3.42
CA ALA A 91 5.38 -5.46 -3.39
C ALA A 91 5.92 -5.08 -2.01
N ALA A 92 5.39 -4.00 -1.41
CA ALA A 92 5.78 -3.59 -0.06
C ALA A 92 5.46 -4.68 0.98
N GLN A 93 4.32 -5.34 0.87
CA GLN A 93 3.94 -6.44 1.75
C GLN A 93 4.90 -7.64 1.60
N LEU A 94 5.25 -8.02 0.37
CA LEU A 94 6.19 -9.10 0.10
C LEU A 94 7.59 -8.79 0.61
N GLU A 95 8.06 -7.56 0.44
CA GLU A 95 9.33 -7.09 0.98
C GLU A 95 9.36 -7.17 2.51
N ALA A 96 8.28 -6.78 3.18
CA ALA A 96 8.13 -6.89 4.63
C ALA A 96 8.13 -8.34 5.10
N GLU A 97 7.44 -9.23 4.38
CA GLU A 97 7.42 -10.68 4.66
C GLU A 97 8.81 -11.30 4.48
N LEU A 98 9.52 -10.94 3.41
CA LEU A 98 10.89 -11.39 3.17
C LEU A 98 11.85 -10.91 4.27
N ALA A 99 11.75 -9.66 4.68
CA ALA A 99 12.57 -9.12 5.76
C ALA A 99 12.30 -9.82 7.10
N ALA A 100 11.04 -10.11 7.40
CA ALA A 100 10.65 -10.86 8.59
C ALA A 100 11.16 -12.31 8.55
N GLN A 101 11.06 -12.96 7.40
CA GLN A 101 11.58 -14.32 7.20
C GLN A 101 13.09 -14.35 7.35
N ALA A 102 13.82 -13.38 6.79
CA ALA A 102 15.27 -13.27 6.91
C ALA A 102 15.71 -13.06 8.37
N ARG A 103 14.96 -12.26 9.14
CA ARG A 103 15.24 -12.07 10.58
C ARG A 103 15.02 -13.36 11.36
N ARG A 104 13.92 -14.07 11.14
CA ARG A 104 13.65 -15.36 11.78
C ARG A 104 14.75 -16.37 11.47
N HIS A 105 15.14 -16.44 10.21
CA HIS A 105 16.20 -17.37 9.76
C HIS A 105 17.55 -17.06 10.42
N ARG A 106 17.94 -15.80 10.54
CA ARG A 106 19.14 -15.39 11.28
C ARG A 106 19.08 -15.78 12.76
N GLN A 107 17.91 -15.57 13.41
CA GLN A 107 17.72 -15.97 14.80
C GLN A 107 17.84 -17.47 15.00
N GLU A 108 17.26 -18.26 14.09
CA GLU A 108 17.38 -19.74 14.10
C GLU A 108 18.85 -20.18 13.94
N LEU A 109 19.57 -19.55 13.00
CA LEU A 109 21.00 -19.83 12.80
C LEU A 109 21.83 -19.46 14.02
N ASP A 110 21.56 -18.32 14.65
CA ASP A 110 22.28 -17.88 15.87
C ASP A 110 21.98 -18.81 17.02
N THR A 111 20.75 -19.26 17.18
CA THR A 111 20.37 -20.25 18.21
C THR A 111 21.08 -21.57 17.99
N LEU A 112 21.12 -22.04 16.76
CA LEU A 112 21.81 -23.28 16.38
C LEU A 112 23.32 -23.17 16.64
N ARG A 113 23.95 -22.06 16.25
CA ARG A 113 25.36 -21.80 16.50
C ARG A 113 25.69 -21.82 17.99
N ARG A 114 24.88 -21.20 18.84
CA ARG A 114 25.04 -21.22 20.30
C ARG A 114 24.88 -22.62 20.86
N SER A 115 23.93 -23.39 20.39
CA SER A 115 23.74 -24.79 20.78
C SER A 115 24.96 -25.63 20.43
N LEU A 116 25.46 -25.53 19.20
CA LEU A 116 26.64 -26.24 18.72
C LEU A 116 27.93 -25.85 19.54
N ARG A 117 28.08 -24.56 19.87
CA ARG A 117 29.19 -24.11 20.71
C ARG A 117 29.16 -24.72 22.09
N ARG A 118 27.99 -24.81 22.73
CA ARG A 118 27.81 -25.46 24.04
C ARG A 118 28.16 -26.94 23.99
N ASP A 119 27.78 -27.62 22.93
CA ASP A 119 28.01 -29.06 22.75
C ASP A 119 29.48 -29.36 22.39
N LEU A 120 30.16 -28.44 21.68
CA LEU A 120 31.53 -28.63 21.19
C LEU A 120 32.60 -28.16 22.19
N VAL A 121 32.33 -27.23 23.10
CA VAL A 121 33.30 -26.69 24.06
C VAL A 121 33.88 -27.77 24.98
N PRO A 122 33.12 -28.69 25.59
CA PRO A 122 33.70 -29.77 26.40
C PRO A 122 34.59 -30.70 25.57
N TYR A 123 34.24 -30.97 24.34
CA TYR A 123 35.00 -31.84 23.44
C TYR A 123 36.30 -31.19 22.96
N SER A 124 36.28 -29.93 22.59
CA SER A 124 37.51 -29.20 22.21
C SER A 124 38.43 -28.95 23.38
N ALA A 125 37.92 -28.74 24.57
CA ALA A 125 38.72 -28.66 25.80
C ALA A 125 39.41 -29.99 26.10
N ALA A 126 38.74 -31.11 25.90
CA ALA A 126 39.34 -32.45 26.04
C ALA A 126 40.44 -32.71 25.00
N LEU A 127 40.30 -32.23 23.79
CA LEU A 127 41.31 -32.34 22.74
C LEU A 127 42.54 -31.46 23.01
N VAL A 128 42.38 -30.30 23.61
CA VAL A 128 43.46 -29.38 23.97
C VAL A 128 44.32 -29.95 25.10
N LEU A 129 43.75 -30.75 26.00
CA LEU A 129 44.43 -31.40 27.11
C LEU A 129 45.13 -32.70 26.71
N TYR A 130 44.95 -33.18 25.51
CA TYR A 130 45.63 -34.35 24.98
C TYR A 130 47.00 -33.92 24.42
N GLU A 131 48.06 -34.09 25.21
CA GLU A 131 49.45 -34.05 24.72
C GLU A 131 49.85 -35.47 24.32
N PRO A 132 50.22 -35.71 23.06
CA PRO A 132 50.74 -37.00 22.68
C PRO A 132 52.05 -37.28 23.46
N PRO A 133 52.25 -38.48 23.91
CA PRO A 133 53.47 -38.83 24.60
C PRO A 133 54.68 -38.63 23.68
N ASP A 134 55.73 -37.95 24.22
CA ASP A 134 56.98 -37.81 23.51
C ASP A 134 57.57 -39.19 23.10
N GLN A 135 57.80 -39.30 21.80
CA GLN A 135 58.42 -40.51 21.25
C GLN A 135 59.93 -40.56 21.57
#